data_f1f9fefd893680efc30ed0f8510cb553
#
_entry.id   f1f9fefd893680efc30ed0f8510cb553
#
_cell.length_a   1.000
_cell.length_b   1.000
_cell.length_c   1.000
_cell.angle_alpha   90.00
_cell.angle_beta   90.00
_cell.angle_gamma   90.00
#
_symmetry.space_group_name_H-M   'P 1'
#
loop_
_entity.id
_entity.type
_entity.pdbx_description
1 polymer ?
#
loop_
_entity_poly.entity_id
_entity_poly.type
_entity_poly.pdbx_seq_one_letter_code
_entity_poly.pdbx_strand_id
1 'polypeptide(L)'
;MTDDDVDRPEPPSAKAVTALLREARSLSRRADKLGGVAAAVDDPTTQQLATAACTSMEQLVHHLMVLERRVQRGEKAAGRRAR
;
A
#
# COMPACT_ATOMS: atom_id res chain seq x y z
N MET A 1 6.41 19.73 26.70
CA MET A 1 6.52 19.12 25.60
C MET A 1 5.79 17.95 25.48
N THR A 2 5.39 17.72 24.50
CA THR A 2 4.52 16.76 24.43
C THR A 2 4.91 15.80 23.47
N ASP A 3 5.40 14.72 24.00
CA ASP A 3 5.68 13.56 23.23
C ASP A 3 4.46 13.11 22.44
N ASP A 4 3.28 13.52 22.90
CA ASP A 4 2.04 13.20 22.20
C ASP A 4 2.00 13.75 20.78
N ASP A 5 2.58 14.93 20.54
CA ASP A 5 2.63 15.50 19.20
C ASP A 5 3.63 14.80 18.32
N VAL A 6 4.68 14.25 18.93
CA VAL A 6 5.70 13.51 18.20
C VAL A 6 5.21 12.10 17.88
N ASP A 7 4.51 11.48 18.81
CA ASP A 7 4.04 10.10 18.65
C ASP A 7 2.75 10.00 17.86
N ARG A 8 2.03 11.10 17.72
CA ARG A 8 0.76 11.09 16.99
C ARG A 8 1.00 11.07 15.50
N PRO A 9 0.55 10.00 14.80
CA PRO A 9 0.74 9.95 13.36
C PRO A 9 -0.04 11.06 12.70
N GLU A 10 0.56 11.71 11.74
CA GLU A 10 -0.14 12.69 10.93
C GLU A 10 -1.20 12.01 10.10
N PRO A 11 -2.34 12.66 9.85
CA PRO A 11 -3.32 12.08 8.94
C PRO A 11 -2.71 11.95 7.55
N PRO A 12 -3.01 10.86 6.82
CA PRO A 12 -2.44 10.65 5.51
C PRO A 12 -2.91 11.74 4.53
N SER A 13 -1.98 12.28 3.76
CA SER A 13 -2.31 13.18 2.68
C SER A 13 -2.53 12.39 1.39
N ALA A 14 -3.33 12.93 0.47
CA ALA A 14 -3.55 12.30 -0.82
C ALA A 14 -2.25 12.09 -1.56
N LYS A 15 -1.35 13.06 -1.50
CA LYS A 15 -0.04 12.98 -2.17
C LYS A 15 0.79 11.82 -1.62
N ALA A 16 0.83 11.66 -0.30
CA ALA A 16 1.59 10.58 0.34
C ALA A 16 1.01 9.22 0.00
N VAL A 17 -0.31 9.10 0.04
CA VAL A 17 -0.99 7.84 -0.28
C VAL A 17 -0.78 7.48 -1.75
N THR A 18 -0.87 8.45 -2.66
CA THR A 18 -0.63 8.22 -4.09
C THR A 18 0.79 7.73 -4.34
N ALA A 19 1.78 8.35 -3.68
CA ALA A 19 3.17 7.94 -3.80
C ALA A 19 3.37 6.51 -3.30
N LEU A 20 2.78 6.19 -2.15
CA LEU A 20 2.86 4.86 -1.57
C LEU A 20 2.19 3.82 -2.47
N LEU A 21 1.04 4.15 -3.04
CA LEU A 21 0.32 3.27 -3.96
C LEU A 21 1.17 2.96 -5.20
N ARG A 22 1.87 3.96 -5.73
CA ARG A 22 2.76 3.77 -6.89
C ARG A 22 3.87 2.78 -6.54
N GLU A 23 4.48 2.94 -5.38
CA GLU A 23 5.53 2.02 -4.93
C GLU A 23 4.97 0.61 -4.69
N ALA A 24 3.80 0.52 -4.08
CA ALA A 24 3.16 -0.77 -3.82
C ALA A 24 2.83 -1.50 -5.13
N ARG A 25 2.36 -0.79 -6.15
CA ARG A 25 2.11 -1.40 -7.46
C ARG A 25 3.39 -1.92 -8.10
N SER A 26 4.47 -1.17 -7.98
CA SER A 26 5.77 -1.61 -8.49
C SER A 26 6.24 -2.88 -7.78
N LEU A 27 6.10 -2.92 -6.45
CA LEU A 27 6.46 -4.09 -5.66
C LEU A 27 5.55 -5.28 -5.98
N SER A 28 4.28 -5.03 -6.22
CA SER A 28 3.34 -6.09 -6.58
C SER A 28 3.74 -6.76 -7.90
N ARG A 29 4.15 -5.97 -8.89
CA ARG A 29 4.63 -6.52 -10.15
C ARG A 29 5.91 -7.34 -9.96
N ARG A 30 6.80 -6.88 -9.07
CA ARG A 30 8.02 -7.63 -8.75
C ARG A 30 7.69 -8.91 -8.01
N ALA A 31 6.70 -8.88 -7.14
CA ALA A 31 6.25 -10.08 -6.42
C ALA A 31 5.68 -11.11 -7.40
N ASP A 32 4.90 -10.68 -8.37
CA ASP A 32 4.37 -11.57 -9.40
C ASP A 32 5.49 -12.24 -10.19
N LYS A 33 6.51 -11.46 -10.55
CA LYS A 33 7.69 -11.99 -11.24
C LYS A 33 8.44 -12.98 -10.36
N LEU A 34 8.58 -12.65 -9.08
CA LEU A 34 9.22 -13.54 -8.11
C LEU A 34 8.46 -14.86 -8.00
N GLY A 35 7.13 -14.81 -7.99
CA GLY A 35 6.29 -16.00 -7.96
C GLY A 35 6.55 -16.90 -9.15
N GLY A 36 6.70 -16.31 -10.35
CA GLY A 36 7.02 -17.06 -11.55
C GLY A 36 8.40 -17.73 -11.48
N VAL A 37 9.38 -17.02 -10.95
CA VAL A 37 10.72 -17.57 -10.76
C VAL A 37 10.71 -18.65 -9.69
N ALA A 38 9.98 -18.45 -8.60
CA ALA A 38 9.88 -19.41 -7.50
C ALA A 38 9.22 -20.70 -7.95
N ALA A 39 8.31 -20.65 -8.91
CA ALA A 39 7.67 -21.83 -9.45
C ALA A 39 8.67 -22.77 -10.12
N ALA A 40 9.80 -22.24 -10.61
CA ALA A 40 10.86 -23.04 -11.21
C ALA A 40 11.76 -23.72 -10.17
N VAL A 41 11.67 -23.28 -8.92
CA VAL A 41 12.42 -23.89 -7.82
C VAL A 41 11.54 -25.01 -7.24
N ASP A 42 12.06 -26.20 -7.21
CA ASP A 42 11.30 -27.36 -6.76
C ASP A 42 11.33 -27.46 -5.24
N ASP A 43 10.70 -26.49 -4.59
CA ASP A 43 10.61 -26.44 -3.13
C ASP A 43 9.23 -25.89 -2.72
N PRO A 44 8.39 -26.74 -2.12
CA PRO A 44 7.04 -26.31 -1.77
C PRO A 44 6.98 -25.12 -0.81
N THR A 45 7.90 -25.04 0.15
CA THR A 45 7.92 -23.95 1.11
C THR A 45 8.23 -22.62 0.40
N THR A 46 9.21 -22.63 -0.50
CA THR A 46 9.55 -21.46 -1.30
C THR A 46 8.34 -21.00 -2.12
N GLN A 47 7.65 -21.95 -2.77
CA GLN A 47 6.47 -21.63 -3.58
C GLN A 47 5.34 -21.05 -2.74
N GLN A 48 5.08 -21.62 -1.56
CA GLN A 48 4.06 -21.11 -0.66
C GLN A 48 4.37 -19.70 -0.18
N LEU A 49 5.61 -19.42 0.19
CA LEU A 49 6.01 -18.11 0.68
C LEU A 49 5.92 -17.07 -0.43
N ALA A 50 6.32 -17.41 -1.64
CA ALA A 50 6.20 -16.51 -2.80
C ALA A 50 4.74 -16.20 -3.11
N THR A 51 3.87 -17.18 -3.05
CA THR A 51 2.43 -16.99 -3.25
C THR A 51 1.84 -16.10 -2.18
N ALA A 52 2.23 -16.32 -0.92
CA ALA A 52 1.77 -15.48 0.19
C ALA A 52 2.21 -14.04 0.01
N ALA A 53 3.43 -13.82 -0.47
CA ALA A 53 3.93 -12.47 -0.73
C ALA A 53 3.10 -11.77 -1.81
N CYS A 54 2.79 -12.47 -2.90
CA CYS A 54 1.94 -11.92 -3.97
C CYS A 54 0.57 -11.54 -3.44
N THR A 55 -0.05 -12.41 -2.66
CA THR A 55 -1.37 -12.15 -2.08
C THR A 55 -1.35 -10.94 -1.16
N SER A 56 -0.33 -10.85 -0.30
CA SER A 56 -0.18 -9.71 0.60
C SER A 56 -0.02 -8.40 -0.15
N MET A 57 0.77 -8.39 -1.23
CA MET A 57 0.95 -7.19 -2.04
C MET A 57 -0.34 -6.78 -2.74
N GLU A 58 -1.10 -7.74 -3.25
CA GLU A 58 -2.39 -7.45 -3.88
C GLU A 58 -3.36 -6.84 -2.88
N GLN A 59 -3.41 -7.38 -1.67
CA GLN A 59 -4.24 -6.84 -0.60
C GLN A 59 -3.82 -5.43 -0.22
N LEU A 60 -2.52 -5.19 -0.13
CA LEU A 60 -2.00 -3.85 0.18
C LEU A 60 -2.39 -2.85 -0.91
N VAL A 61 -2.19 -3.20 -2.17
CA VAL A 61 -2.56 -2.33 -3.30
C VAL A 61 -4.05 -2.01 -3.26
N HIS A 62 -4.88 -3.02 -3.05
CA HIS A 62 -6.33 -2.82 -2.98
C HIS A 62 -6.70 -1.87 -1.83
N HIS A 63 -6.13 -2.10 -0.64
CA HIS A 63 -6.38 -1.24 0.51
C HIS A 63 -5.94 0.20 0.24
N LEU A 64 -4.77 0.38 -0.37
CA LEU A 64 -4.27 1.72 -0.68
C LEU A 64 -5.13 2.44 -1.71
N MET A 65 -5.71 1.72 -2.65
CA MET A 65 -6.65 2.31 -3.62
C MET A 65 -7.90 2.84 -2.91
N VAL A 66 -8.43 2.07 -1.96
CA VAL A 66 -9.59 2.50 -1.18
C VAL A 66 -9.22 3.70 -0.30
N LEU A 67 -8.06 3.64 0.34
CA LEU A 67 -7.58 4.72 1.19
C LEU A 67 -7.38 6.00 0.39
N GLU A 68 -6.78 5.91 -0.80
CA GLU A 68 -6.56 7.06 -1.67
C GLU A 68 -7.88 7.77 -1.98
N ARG A 69 -8.90 7.01 -2.36
CA ARG A 69 -10.21 7.58 -2.66
C ARG A 69 -10.81 8.29 -1.44
N ARG A 70 -10.65 7.67 -0.27
CA ARG A 70 -11.19 8.24 0.97
C ARG A 70 -10.47 9.54 1.33
N VAL A 71 -9.16 9.56 1.24
CA VAL A 71 -8.37 10.74 1.57
C VAL A 71 -8.64 11.86 0.59
N GLN A 72 -8.73 11.55 -0.70
CA GLN A 72 -9.05 12.56 -1.71
C GLN A 72 -10.43 13.19 -1.48
N ARG A 73 -11.41 12.37 -1.12
CA ARG A 73 -12.74 12.90 -0.79
C ARG A 73 -12.71 13.77 0.46
N GLY A 74 -11.92 13.37 1.46
CA GLY A 74 -11.76 14.15 2.69
C GLY A 74 -11.11 15.50 2.44
N GLU A 75 -10.06 15.54 1.63
CA GLU A 75 -9.39 16.79 1.28
C GLU A 75 -10.31 17.70 0.48
N LYS A 76 -11.07 17.13 -0.44
CA LYS A 76 -12.01 17.89 -1.26
C LYS A 76 -13.11 18.49 -0.40
N ALA A 77 -13.64 17.72 0.56
CA ALA A 77 -14.64 18.21 1.49
C ALA A 77 -14.10 19.31 2.39
N ALA A 78 -12.86 19.16 2.88
CA ALA A 78 -12.21 20.18 3.70
C ALA A 78 -12.01 21.47 2.91
N GLY A 79 -11.62 21.38 1.65
CA GLY A 79 -11.47 22.55 0.78
C GLY A 79 -12.78 23.29 0.58
N ARG A 80 -13.88 22.56 0.46
CA ARG A 80 -15.21 23.18 0.33
C ARG A 80 -15.62 23.91 1.61
N ARG A 81 -15.29 23.32 2.77
CA ARG A 81 -15.62 23.94 4.06
C ARG A 81 -14.80 25.20 4.33
N ALA A 82 -13.61 25.25 3.78
CA ALA A 82 -12.73 26.39 3.98
C ALA A 82 -13.22 27.64 3.25
N ARG A 83 -14.16 27.51 2.36
CA ARG A 83 -14.79 28.64 1.67
C ARG A 83 -16.08 29.04 2.37
#